data_350fe12b2ccc8a5db6672b25995583a1
#
_entry.id   350fe12b2ccc8a5db6672b25995583a1
#
_cell.length_a   1.000
_cell.length_b   1.000
_cell.length_c   1.000
_cell.angle_alpha   90.00
_cell.angle_beta   90.00
_cell.angle_gamma   90.00
#
_symmetry.space_group_name_H-M   'P 1'
#
loop_
_entity.id
_entity.type
_entity.pdbx_description
1 polymer ?
#
loop_
_entity_poly.entity_id
_entity_poly.type
_entity_poly.pdbx_seq_one_letter_code
_entity_poly.pdbx_strand_id
1 'polypeptide(L)'
;MAGLPPRQEERPVVSGHDLGFLRTFFERTMEWGYDDAPDRQLVFPGDFPQRDEPLPKFLDDPTAAKFMAGLATDPNKRRRLIVELLARTGIRASELGALESDAMVTVGDTRWLRIPVGKLHNDRYVPLHPLLVDLITEWQQIRPPSRSGRLIERDDGQPFDRRTVHRYVAAVAKRAGVGHVHPHQLRHTLATQAINRGMSLEAIAALLGHRSMRMTLTYARISDRTIADEYFRVTQAVEDNYRTAEPISADAAGPNMQRLATDHRRLLGNGHCTRPVALDCQFETICERCGFYDTGPQFVEILRRQHSDAIDHCDTDRAEVFNGLLDNIDDTT
;
A
#
# COMPACT_ATOMS: atom_id res chain seq x y z
N MET A 1 31.34 -4.22 -56.37
CA MET A 1 30.09 -4.86 -55.90
C MET A 1 30.23 -5.12 -54.42
N ALA A 2 29.69 -4.24 -53.58
CA ALA A 2 29.70 -4.40 -52.12
C ALA A 2 28.45 -5.20 -51.71
N GLY A 3 28.69 -6.40 -51.14
CA GLY A 3 27.61 -7.27 -50.67
C GLY A 3 26.90 -6.63 -49.48
N LEU A 4 25.57 -6.60 -49.53
CA LEU A 4 24.71 -6.25 -48.38
C LEU A 4 25.00 -7.23 -47.22
N PRO A 5 25.09 -6.72 -46.00
CA PRO A 5 25.20 -7.59 -44.83
C PRO A 5 23.94 -8.45 -44.68
N PRO A 6 24.06 -9.69 -44.15
CA PRO A 6 22.90 -10.56 -43.99
C PRO A 6 21.91 -9.91 -42.99
N ARG A 7 20.63 -9.86 -43.38
CA ARG A 7 19.55 -9.51 -42.46
C ARG A 7 19.60 -10.47 -41.29
N GLN A 8 19.87 -9.94 -40.11
CA GLN A 8 19.61 -10.67 -38.85
C GLN A 8 18.10 -10.95 -38.85
N GLU A 9 17.73 -12.21 -39.00
CA GLU A 9 16.36 -12.66 -38.72
C GLU A 9 16.12 -12.38 -37.20
N GLU A 10 15.37 -11.33 -36.91
CA GLU A 10 14.86 -11.10 -35.57
C GLU A 10 13.97 -12.30 -35.20
N ARG A 11 14.46 -13.16 -34.31
CA ARG A 11 13.64 -14.25 -33.78
C ARG A 11 12.41 -13.62 -33.13
N PRO A 12 11.18 -14.09 -33.46
CA PRO A 12 9.99 -13.56 -32.85
C PRO A 12 10.10 -13.70 -31.33
N VAL A 13 10.09 -12.57 -30.62
CA VAL A 13 10.10 -12.54 -29.17
C VAL A 13 8.75 -13.05 -28.70
N VAL A 14 8.70 -14.30 -28.22
CA VAL A 14 7.48 -14.87 -27.64
C VAL A 14 7.10 -14.04 -26.42
N SER A 15 5.94 -13.43 -26.45
CA SER A 15 5.50 -12.59 -25.35
C SER A 15 5.08 -13.45 -24.15
N GLY A 16 5.25 -12.92 -22.92
CA GLY A 16 4.77 -13.61 -21.72
C GLY A 16 3.26 -13.87 -21.74
N HIS A 17 2.52 -13.17 -22.61
CA HIS A 17 1.09 -13.39 -22.83
C HIS A 17 0.86 -14.67 -23.66
N ASP A 18 1.63 -14.86 -24.71
CA ASP A 18 1.54 -16.06 -25.55
C ASP A 18 1.94 -17.32 -24.77
N LEU A 19 2.99 -17.23 -23.94
CA LEU A 19 3.36 -18.30 -23.02
C LEU A 19 2.25 -18.62 -22.01
N GLY A 20 1.53 -17.59 -21.53
CA GLY A 20 0.38 -17.76 -20.65
C GLY A 20 -0.77 -18.53 -21.33
N PHE A 21 -1.07 -18.24 -22.60
CA PHE A 21 -2.05 -19.00 -23.37
C PHE A 21 -1.62 -20.44 -23.60
N LEU A 22 -0.36 -20.65 -24.02
CA LEU A 22 0.18 -21.99 -24.26
C LEU A 22 0.14 -22.83 -22.97
N ARG A 23 0.56 -22.25 -21.84
CA ARG A 23 0.48 -22.91 -20.55
C ARG A 23 -0.94 -23.35 -20.23
N THR A 24 -1.90 -22.43 -20.29
CA THR A 24 -3.31 -22.73 -20.00
C THR A 24 -3.88 -23.77 -20.98
N PHE A 25 -3.52 -23.69 -22.26
CA PHE A 25 -3.92 -24.67 -23.26
C PHE A 25 -3.44 -26.08 -22.88
N PHE A 26 -2.15 -26.26 -22.60
CA PHE A 26 -1.63 -27.56 -22.22
C PHE A 26 -2.16 -28.06 -20.89
N GLU A 27 -2.30 -27.21 -19.88
CA GLU A 27 -2.94 -27.59 -18.60
C GLU A 27 -4.36 -28.10 -18.81
N ARG A 28 -5.16 -27.49 -19.70
CA ARG A 28 -6.53 -27.90 -20.00
C ARG A 28 -6.58 -29.18 -20.84
N THR A 29 -5.72 -29.35 -21.81
CA THR A 29 -5.68 -30.60 -22.62
C THR A 29 -5.30 -31.80 -21.76
N MET A 30 -4.39 -31.64 -20.82
CA MET A 30 -4.05 -32.68 -19.83
C MET A 30 -5.23 -32.98 -18.89
N GLU A 31 -5.90 -31.93 -18.37
CA GLU A 31 -7.06 -32.08 -17.49
C GLU A 31 -8.25 -32.81 -18.20
N TRP A 32 -8.43 -32.56 -19.48
CA TRP A 32 -9.48 -33.20 -20.26
C TRP A 32 -9.15 -34.60 -20.77
N GLY A 33 -7.92 -35.05 -20.57
CA GLY A 33 -7.49 -36.41 -20.88
C GLY A 33 -7.47 -36.75 -22.37
N TYR A 34 -7.09 -35.79 -23.22
CA TYR A 34 -6.88 -36.10 -24.65
C TYR A 34 -5.70 -37.05 -24.82
N ASP A 35 -5.84 -38.00 -25.75
CA ASP A 35 -4.80 -39.02 -26.03
C ASP A 35 -3.47 -38.41 -26.45
N ASP A 36 -3.50 -37.26 -27.11
CA ASP A 36 -2.34 -36.50 -27.58
C ASP A 36 -1.84 -35.47 -26.54
N ALA A 37 -2.45 -35.40 -25.33
CA ALA A 37 -2.04 -34.47 -24.32
C ALA A 37 -0.63 -34.82 -23.82
N PRO A 38 0.23 -33.82 -23.53
CA PRO A 38 1.53 -34.08 -22.96
C PRO A 38 1.43 -34.69 -21.56
N ASP A 39 2.27 -35.67 -21.26
CA ASP A 39 2.33 -36.35 -19.96
C ASP A 39 2.84 -35.50 -18.81
N ARG A 40 3.40 -34.32 -19.13
CA ARG A 40 4.01 -33.42 -18.16
C ARG A 40 3.79 -31.95 -18.54
N GLN A 41 3.93 -31.09 -17.55
CA GLN A 41 3.92 -29.64 -17.78
C GLN A 41 5.04 -29.23 -18.75
N LEU A 42 4.68 -28.48 -19.80
CA LEU A 42 5.61 -28.02 -20.85
C LEU A 42 6.07 -26.58 -20.66
N VAL A 43 5.32 -25.75 -19.93
CA VAL A 43 5.63 -24.33 -19.71
C VAL A 43 5.74 -24.08 -18.21
N PHE A 44 6.93 -23.71 -17.77
CA PHE A 44 7.25 -23.47 -16.36
C PHE A 44 7.23 -21.97 -16.02
N PRO A 45 7.11 -21.60 -14.74
CA PRO A 45 7.19 -20.20 -14.32
C PRO A 45 8.49 -19.50 -14.74
N GLY A 46 9.60 -20.22 -14.83
CA GLY A 46 10.91 -19.70 -15.25
C GLY A 46 11.02 -19.37 -16.73
N ASP A 47 10.12 -19.92 -17.58
CA ASP A 47 10.10 -19.64 -19.02
C ASP A 47 9.51 -18.28 -19.37
N PHE A 48 8.80 -17.67 -18.40
CA PHE A 48 8.22 -16.35 -18.60
C PHE A 48 9.30 -15.28 -18.52
N PRO A 49 9.38 -14.40 -19.52
CA PRO A 49 10.29 -13.27 -19.47
C PRO A 49 9.98 -12.40 -18.25
N GLN A 50 11.02 -11.99 -17.53
CA GLN A 50 10.87 -11.02 -16.45
C GLN A 50 10.28 -9.75 -17.03
N ARG A 51 9.15 -9.31 -16.47
CA ARG A 51 8.53 -8.05 -16.86
C ARG A 51 9.20 -6.93 -16.11
N ASP A 52 9.68 -5.94 -16.84
CA ASP A 52 10.02 -4.67 -16.23
C ASP A 52 8.76 -4.12 -15.56
N GLU A 53 8.87 -3.77 -14.28
CA GLU A 53 7.81 -3.08 -13.53
C GLU A 53 8.15 -1.57 -13.53
N PRO A 54 7.82 -0.82 -14.59
CA PRO A 54 8.09 0.60 -14.62
C PRO A 54 7.28 1.29 -13.53
N LEU A 55 7.85 2.35 -12.97
CA LEU A 55 7.13 3.17 -12.00
C LEU A 55 5.85 3.73 -12.63
N PRO A 56 4.73 3.76 -11.88
CA PRO A 56 3.49 4.34 -12.37
C PRO A 56 3.69 5.80 -12.81
N LYS A 57 3.22 6.12 -14.00
CA LYS A 57 3.22 7.50 -14.47
C LYS A 57 2.12 8.28 -13.74
N PHE A 58 2.48 9.28 -13.00
CA PHE A 58 1.57 10.20 -12.31
C PHE A 58 1.82 11.65 -12.76
N LEU A 59 0.92 12.56 -12.41
CA LEU A 59 1.10 14.00 -12.62
C LEU A 59 1.78 14.55 -11.37
N ASP A 60 2.83 15.35 -11.55
CA ASP A 60 3.42 16.12 -10.47
C ASP A 60 2.42 17.16 -9.92
N ASP A 61 2.64 17.66 -8.73
CA ASP A 61 1.69 18.56 -8.06
C ASP A 61 1.38 19.83 -8.89
N PRO A 62 2.35 20.51 -9.53
CA PRO A 62 2.06 21.65 -10.40
C PRO A 62 1.21 21.31 -11.62
N THR A 63 1.48 20.18 -12.27
CA THR A 63 0.70 19.71 -13.44
C THR A 63 -0.69 19.26 -13.03
N ALA A 64 -0.82 18.56 -11.90
CA ALA A 64 -2.10 18.16 -11.34
C ALA A 64 -2.94 19.40 -10.97
N ALA A 65 -2.36 20.42 -10.37
CA ALA A 65 -3.05 21.67 -10.05
C ALA A 65 -3.59 22.39 -11.31
N LYS A 66 -2.77 22.49 -12.38
CA LYS A 66 -3.20 23.05 -13.66
C LYS A 66 -4.34 22.24 -14.27
N PHE A 67 -4.23 20.90 -14.23
CA PHE A 67 -5.30 20.01 -14.74
C PHE A 67 -6.59 20.23 -13.99
N MET A 68 -6.59 20.28 -12.65
CA MET A 68 -7.77 20.49 -11.83
C MET A 68 -8.36 21.91 -12.00
N ALA A 69 -7.54 22.93 -12.18
CA ALA A 69 -8.02 24.28 -12.49
C ALA A 69 -8.73 24.34 -13.85
N GLY A 70 -8.18 23.69 -14.88
CA GLY A 70 -8.82 23.56 -16.17
C GLY A 70 -10.14 22.76 -16.11
N LEU A 71 -10.20 21.74 -15.25
CA LEU A 71 -11.40 20.94 -15.00
C LEU A 71 -12.50 21.75 -14.29
N ALA A 72 -12.13 22.52 -13.29
CA ALA A 72 -13.07 23.34 -12.51
C ALA A 72 -13.89 24.32 -13.39
N THR A 73 -13.29 24.81 -14.48
CA THR A 73 -13.91 25.74 -15.44
C THR A 73 -14.53 25.05 -16.66
N ASP A 74 -14.64 23.73 -16.66
CA ASP A 74 -15.18 22.99 -17.80
C ASP A 74 -16.69 23.25 -17.96
N PRO A 75 -17.17 23.79 -19.09
CA PRO A 75 -18.58 24.09 -19.31
C PRO A 75 -19.43 22.82 -19.49
N ASN A 76 -18.82 21.70 -19.84
CA ASN A 76 -19.54 20.43 -19.98
C ASN A 76 -19.69 19.74 -18.62
N LYS A 77 -20.85 19.92 -17.98
CA LYS A 77 -21.15 19.39 -16.64
C LYS A 77 -20.96 17.87 -16.55
N ARG A 78 -21.34 17.11 -17.58
CA ARG A 78 -21.13 15.64 -17.61
C ARG A 78 -19.64 15.28 -17.62
N ARG A 79 -18.86 15.94 -18.49
CA ARG A 79 -17.41 15.72 -18.55
C ARG A 79 -16.73 16.11 -17.24
N ARG A 80 -17.10 17.26 -16.68
CA ARG A 80 -16.58 17.71 -15.38
C ARG A 80 -16.85 16.68 -14.29
N LEU A 81 -18.09 16.21 -14.13
CA LEU A 81 -18.42 15.18 -13.15
C LEU A 81 -17.60 13.89 -13.33
N ILE A 82 -17.53 13.39 -14.56
CA ILE A 82 -16.77 12.16 -14.87
C ILE A 82 -15.31 12.29 -14.48
N VAL A 83 -14.67 13.40 -14.86
CA VAL A 83 -13.23 13.57 -14.63
C VAL A 83 -12.93 13.89 -13.15
N GLU A 84 -13.82 14.63 -12.45
CA GLU A 84 -13.74 14.85 -11.01
C GLU A 84 -13.87 13.53 -10.22
N LEU A 85 -14.81 12.66 -10.61
CA LEU A 85 -14.93 11.33 -10.01
C LEU A 85 -13.63 10.52 -10.19
N LEU A 86 -13.09 10.48 -11.41
CA LEU A 86 -11.83 9.76 -11.66
C LEU A 86 -10.66 10.29 -10.83
N ALA A 87 -10.51 11.63 -10.78
CA ALA A 87 -9.39 12.27 -10.13
C ALA A 87 -9.44 12.15 -8.59
N ARG A 88 -10.64 12.28 -7.99
CA ARG A 88 -10.76 12.33 -6.51
C ARG A 88 -11.10 11.00 -5.85
N THR A 89 -11.65 10.03 -6.58
CA THR A 89 -11.98 8.72 -6.02
C THR A 89 -11.07 7.61 -6.51
N GLY A 90 -10.29 7.86 -7.56
CA GLY A 90 -9.47 6.86 -8.19
C GLY A 90 -10.25 5.68 -8.80
N ILE A 91 -11.53 5.87 -9.07
CA ILE A 91 -12.38 4.86 -9.73
C ILE A 91 -11.84 4.49 -11.10
N ARG A 92 -11.96 3.23 -11.50
CA ARG A 92 -11.55 2.80 -12.84
C ARG A 92 -12.58 3.26 -13.89
N ALA A 93 -12.12 3.54 -15.10
CA ALA A 93 -13.03 3.94 -16.19
C ALA A 93 -14.15 2.91 -16.47
N SER A 94 -13.88 1.62 -16.24
CA SER A 94 -14.90 0.56 -16.34
C SER A 94 -15.91 0.58 -15.18
N GLU A 95 -15.46 0.92 -13.97
CA GLU A 95 -16.33 1.01 -12.78
C GLU A 95 -17.23 2.24 -12.85
N LEU A 96 -16.72 3.34 -13.43
CA LEU A 96 -17.51 4.57 -13.66
C LEU A 96 -18.78 4.30 -14.49
N GLY A 97 -18.67 3.52 -15.56
CA GLY A 97 -19.80 3.16 -16.40
C GLY A 97 -20.81 2.22 -15.71
N ALA A 98 -20.42 1.60 -14.59
CA ALA A 98 -21.26 0.73 -13.79
C ALA A 98 -21.94 1.42 -12.61
N LEU A 99 -21.62 2.70 -12.31
CA LEU A 99 -22.22 3.43 -11.20
C LEU A 99 -23.74 3.54 -11.36
N GLU A 100 -24.46 3.14 -10.32
CA GLU A 100 -25.92 3.22 -10.27
C GLU A 100 -26.39 4.62 -9.87
N SER A 101 -27.62 4.95 -10.20
CA SER A 101 -28.19 6.28 -9.92
C SER A 101 -28.32 6.59 -8.42
N ASP A 102 -28.39 5.57 -7.58
CA ASP A 102 -28.43 5.61 -6.12
C ASP A 102 -27.05 5.29 -5.48
N ALA A 103 -25.98 5.32 -6.25
CA ALA A 103 -24.62 4.98 -5.78
C ALA A 103 -24.13 5.89 -4.65
N MET A 104 -24.71 7.10 -4.48
CA MET A 104 -24.39 7.98 -3.37
C MET A 104 -25.21 7.57 -2.14
N VAL A 105 -24.53 7.09 -1.10
CA VAL A 105 -25.14 6.62 0.15
C VAL A 105 -24.63 7.44 1.33
N THR A 106 -25.40 7.45 2.43
CA THR A 106 -25.02 8.12 3.67
C THR A 106 -24.68 7.06 4.71
N VAL A 107 -23.51 7.18 5.34
CA VAL A 107 -23.11 6.35 6.46
C VAL A 107 -22.65 7.29 7.59
N GLY A 108 -23.43 7.34 8.68
CA GLY A 108 -23.27 8.40 9.69
C GLY A 108 -23.48 9.76 9.06
N ASP A 109 -22.58 10.69 9.31
CA ASP A 109 -22.61 12.06 8.77
C ASP A 109 -21.86 12.22 7.45
N THR A 110 -21.32 11.13 6.89
CA THR A 110 -20.47 11.17 5.71
C THR A 110 -21.19 10.60 4.50
N ARG A 111 -21.00 11.23 3.34
CA ARG A 111 -21.46 10.73 2.04
C ARG A 111 -20.40 9.82 1.42
N TRP A 112 -20.84 8.68 0.92
CA TRP A 112 -20.00 7.67 0.31
C TRP A 112 -20.49 7.32 -1.09
N LEU A 113 -19.58 6.96 -1.96
CA LEU A 113 -19.88 6.41 -3.27
C LEU A 113 -19.76 4.89 -3.21
N ARG A 114 -20.87 4.19 -3.42
CA ARG A 114 -20.90 2.75 -3.64
C ARG A 114 -20.42 2.46 -5.06
N ILE A 115 -19.31 1.77 -5.18
CA ILE A 115 -18.77 1.34 -6.47
C ILE A 115 -19.11 -0.13 -6.62
N PRO A 116 -20.04 -0.48 -7.54
CA PRO A 116 -20.47 -1.86 -7.70
C PRO A 116 -19.33 -2.69 -8.26
N VAL A 117 -19.37 -3.94 -7.90
CA VAL A 117 -18.37 -4.91 -8.28
C VAL A 117 -18.37 -5.11 -9.78
N GLY A 118 -17.23 -4.89 -10.35
CA GLY A 118 -16.86 -5.56 -11.57
C GLY A 118 -16.73 -7.07 -11.31
N LYS A 119 -16.03 -7.83 -12.13
CA LYS A 119 -15.84 -9.30 -12.09
C LYS A 119 -15.44 -9.93 -10.72
N LEU A 120 -15.49 -9.22 -9.61
CA LEU A 120 -14.86 -9.57 -8.33
C LEU A 120 -15.79 -9.74 -7.12
N HIS A 121 -17.10 -9.58 -7.32
CA HIS A 121 -18.13 -9.85 -6.31
C HIS A 121 -18.04 -9.09 -4.95
N ASN A 122 -17.31 -7.98 -4.83
CA ASN A 122 -17.27 -7.15 -3.62
C ASN A 122 -17.48 -5.68 -3.93
N ASP A 123 -18.57 -5.08 -3.50
CA ASP A 123 -18.79 -3.64 -3.54
C ASP A 123 -17.77 -2.93 -2.64
N ARG A 124 -17.26 -1.79 -3.07
CA ARG A 124 -16.44 -0.94 -2.22
C ARG A 124 -17.07 0.43 -2.06
N TYR A 125 -16.80 1.04 -0.93
CA TYR A 125 -17.27 2.36 -0.60
C TYR A 125 -16.11 3.33 -0.57
N VAL A 126 -16.27 4.48 -1.21
CA VAL A 126 -15.26 5.55 -1.25
C VAL A 126 -15.89 6.81 -0.65
N PRO A 127 -15.24 7.47 0.33
CA PRO A 127 -15.77 8.70 0.90
C PRO A 127 -15.82 9.80 -0.15
N LEU A 128 -16.89 10.56 -0.19
CA LEU A 128 -17.07 11.64 -1.14
C LEU A 128 -16.65 12.98 -0.54
N HIS A 129 -15.76 13.68 -1.26
CA HIS A 129 -15.48 15.08 -0.96
C HIS A 129 -16.76 15.92 -1.20
N PRO A 130 -17.06 16.97 -0.39
CA PRO A 130 -18.25 17.79 -0.53
C PRO A 130 -18.52 18.28 -1.96
N LEU A 131 -17.50 18.74 -2.67
CA LEU A 131 -17.59 19.13 -4.07
C LEU A 131 -18.16 18.03 -4.98
N LEU A 132 -17.81 16.75 -4.74
CA LEU A 132 -18.36 15.64 -5.51
C LEU A 132 -19.83 15.39 -5.17
N VAL A 133 -20.21 15.56 -3.91
CA VAL A 133 -21.62 15.48 -3.48
C VAL A 133 -22.46 16.52 -4.24
N ASP A 134 -21.99 17.78 -4.28
CA ASP A 134 -22.66 18.86 -5.00
C ASP A 134 -22.76 18.57 -6.51
N LEU A 135 -21.66 18.13 -7.13
CA LEU A 135 -21.65 17.81 -8.57
C LEU A 135 -22.56 16.63 -8.93
N ILE A 136 -22.62 15.61 -8.09
CA ILE A 136 -23.53 14.46 -8.30
C ILE A 136 -24.96 14.91 -8.14
N THR A 137 -25.27 15.71 -7.10
CA THR A 137 -26.62 16.22 -6.84
C THR A 137 -27.08 17.14 -7.98
N GLU A 138 -26.23 18.08 -8.41
CA GLU A 138 -26.52 18.94 -9.57
C GLU A 138 -26.76 18.09 -10.83
N TRP A 139 -25.92 17.09 -11.07
CA TRP A 139 -26.07 16.21 -12.21
C TRP A 139 -27.39 15.44 -12.18
N GLN A 140 -27.79 14.92 -11.04
CA GLN A 140 -29.07 14.21 -10.86
C GLN A 140 -30.28 15.07 -11.16
N GLN A 141 -30.21 16.39 -10.91
CA GLN A 141 -31.28 17.34 -11.21
C GLN A 141 -31.40 17.67 -12.70
N ILE A 142 -30.28 17.76 -13.42
CA ILE A 142 -30.25 18.22 -14.82
C ILE A 142 -30.19 17.10 -15.86
N ARG A 143 -29.81 15.88 -15.44
CA ARG A 143 -29.72 14.74 -16.37
C ARG A 143 -31.10 14.31 -16.84
N PRO A 144 -31.21 13.76 -18.07
CA PRO A 144 -32.42 13.06 -18.47
C PRO A 144 -32.73 11.88 -17.54
N PRO A 145 -33.99 11.43 -17.45
CA PRO A 145 -34.32 10.19 -16.74
C PRO A 145 -33.47 9.02 -17.23
N SER A 146 -32.81 8.32 -16.30
CA SER A 146 -31.95 7.19 -16.64
C SER A 146 -32.81 6.04 -17.19
N ARG A 147 -32.39 5.48 -18.32
CA ARG A 147 -33.03 4.31 -18.95
C ARG A 147 -32.46 2.99 -18.41
N SER A 148 -31.22 3.00 -17.95
CA SER A 148 -30.51 1.82 -17.47
C SER A 148 -30.31 1.78 -15.96
N GLY A 149 -30.84 2.77 -15.21
CA GLY A 149 -30.63 2.92 -13.76
C GLY A 149 -29.22 3.40 -13.39
N ARG A 150 -28.42 3.84 -14.35
CA ARG A 150 -27.05 4.27 -14.11
C ARG A 150 -26.97 5.76 -13.78
N LEU A 151 -25.94 6.13 -13.00
CA LEU A 151 -25.70 7.53 -12.64
C LEU A 151 -25.35 8.38 -13.87
N ILE A 152 -24.52 7.82 -14.78
CA ILE A 152 -24.03 8.50 -15.97
C ILE A 152 -24.24 7.59 -17.18
N GLU A 153 -24.99 8.12 -18.16
CA GLU A 153 -25.28 7.44 -19.42
C GLU A 153 -24.88 8.33 -20.60
N ARG A 154 -24.65 7.69 -21.74
CA ARG A 154 -24.56 8.38 -23.04
C ARG A 154 -25.93 8.89 -23.46
N ASP A 155 -25.97 9.73 -24.48
CA ASP A 155 -27.24 10.29 -25.02
C ASP A 155 -28.14 9.20 -25.62
N ASP A 156 -27.54 8.07 -26.03
CA ASP A 156 -28.25 6.88 -26.52
C ASP A 156 -28.73 5.93 -25.40
N GLY A 157 -28.53 6.29 -24.13
CA GLY A 157 -28.88 5.46 -22.96
C GLY A 157 -27.90 4.32 -22.65
N GLN A 158 -26.82 4.20 -23.44
CA GLN A 158 -25.81 3.18 -23.22
C GLN A 158 -24.82 3.58 -22.13
N PRO A 159 -24.17 2.62 -21.48
CA PRO A 159 -23.10 2.89 -20.52
C PRO A 159 -21.93 3.65 -21.17
N PHE A 160 -21.22 4.45 -20.37
CA PHE A 160 -20.00 5.09 -20.83
C PHE A 160 -18.92 4.05 -21.12
N ASP A 161 -18.40 4.04 -22.34
CA ASP A 161 -17.27 3.22 -22.75
C ASP A 161 -15.92 3.85 -22.33
N ARG A 162 -14.90 3.01 -22.23
CA ARG A 162 -13.54 3.45 -21.86
C ARG A 162 -12.98 4.50 -22.83
N ARG A 163 -13.29 4.40 -24.13
CA ARG A 163 -12.78 5.32 -25.16
C ARG A 163 -13.35 6.72 -24.94
N THR A 164 -14.64 6.83 -24.64
CA THR A 164 -15.29 8.12 -24.33
C THR A 164 -14.71 8.75 -23.07
N VAL A 165 -14.47 7.95 -22.03
CA VAL A 165 -13.82 8.42 -20.80
C VAL A 165 -12.40 8.96 -21.09
N HIS A 166 -11.61 8.23 -21.88
CA HIS A 166 -10.29 8.71 -22.31
C HIS A 166 -10.35 10.02 -23.07
N ARG A 167 -11.31 10.17 -24.01
CA ARG A 167 -11.52 11.40 -24.77
C ARG A 167 -11.87 12.58 -23.85
N TYR A 168 -12.66 12.34 -22.82
CA TYR A 168 -13.02 13.38 -21.84
C TYR A 168 -11.80 13.85 -21.02
N VAL A 169 -11.00 12.93 -20.52
CA VAL A 169 -9.76 13.28 -19.81
C VAL A 169 -8.78 14.04 -20.72
N ALA A 170 -8.61 13.58 -21.97
CA ALA A 170 -7.76 14.25 -22.94
C ALA A 170 -8.26 15.67 -23.29
N ALA A 171 -9.58 15.87 -23.38
CA ALA A 171 -10.16 17.19 -23.64
C ALA A 171 -9.88 18.16 -22.46
N VAL A 172 -9.96 17.70 -21.22
CA VAL A 172 -9.59 18.51 -20.04
C VAL A 172 -8.09 18.81 -20.04
N ALA A 173 -7.25 17.83 -20.33
CA ALA A 173 -5.79 18.01 -20.41
C ALA A 173 -5.41 19.07 -21.45
N LYS A 174 -6.02 19.01 -22.64
CA LYS A 174 -5.84 20.01 -23.70
C LYS A 174 -6.27 21.40 -23.25
N ARG A 175 -7.42 21.51 -22.58
CA ARG A 175 -7.95 22.77 -22.04
C ARG A 175 -7.02 23.37 -20.96
N ALA A 176 -6.48 22.52 -20.10
CA ALA A 176 -5.56 22.91 -19.03
C ALA A 176 -4.14 23.24 -19.53
N GLY A 177 -3.86 23.03 -20.82
CA GLY A 177 -2.52 23.24 -21.38
C GLY A 177 -1.47 22.28 -20.82
N VAL A 178 -1.90 21.10 -20.32
CA VAL A 178 -1.01 20.04 -19.86
C VAL A 178 -0.87 18.98 -20.97
N GLY A 179 0.20 18.20 -20.91
CA GLY A 179 0.46 17.14 -21.89
C GLY A 179 -0.62 16.05 -21.92
N HIS A 180 -0.32 14.95 -22.59
CA HIS A 180 -1.26 13.83 -22.68
C HIS A 180 -1.53 13.21 -21.30
N VAL A 181 -2.81 13.20 -20.90
CA VAL A 181 -3.28 12.60 -19.65
C VAL A 181 -4.30 11.52 -19.97
N HIS A 182 -4.24 10.40 -19.25
CA HIS A 182 -5.18 9.30 -19.37
C HIS A 182 -5.80 8.92 -17.99
N PRO A 183 -6.98 8.26 -17.96
CA PRO A 183 -7.70 7.99 -16.71
C PRO A 183 -6.87 7.25 -15.65
N HIS A 184 -6.07 6.28 -16.05
CA HIS A 184 -5.26 5.51 -15.12
C HIS A 184 -4.16 6.34 -14.45
N GLN A 185 -3.65 7.34 -15.17
CA GLN A 185 -2.67 8.29 -14.64
C GLN A 185 -3.26 9.16 -13.52
N LEU A 186 -4.54 9.58 -13.63
CA LEU A 186 -5.23 10.31 -12.56
C LEU A 186 -5.32 9.46 -11.28
N ARG A 187 -5.61 8.17 -11.43
CA ARG A 187 -5.64 7.23 -10.31
C ARG A 187 -4.24 7.06 -9.67
N HIS A 188 -3.18 6.98 -10.48
CA HIS A 188 -1.80 6.95 -9.98
C HIS A 188 -1.43 8.25 -9.26
N THR A 189 -1.87 9.40 -9.80
CA THR A 189 -1.67 10.70 -9.17
C THR A 189 -2.32 10.75 -7.79
N LEU A 190 -3.58 10.32 -7.67
CA LEU A 190 -4.28 10.26 -6.38
C LEU A 190 -3.52 9.39 -5.38
N ALA A 191 -3.11 8.18 -5.80
CA ALA A 191 -2.39 7.25 -4.93
C ALA A 191 -1.04 7.82 -4.46
N THR A 192 -0.26 8.40 -5.39
CA THR A 192 1.03 9.02 -5.07
C THR A 192 0.87 10.23 -4.16
N GLN A 193 -0.13 11.07 -4.41
CA GLN A 193 -0.43 12.21 -3.55
C GLN A 193 -0.91 11.78 -2.16
N ALA A 194 -1.70 10.71 -2.06
CA ALA A 194 -2.20 10.18 -0.80
C ALA A 194 -1.06 9.65 0.07
N ILE A 195 -0.16 8.83 -0.50
CA ILE A 195 0.98 8.29 0.26
C ILE A 195 1.95 9.38 0.67
N ASN A 196 2.25 10.36 -0.20
CA ASN A 196 3.11 11.49 0.12
C ASN A 196 2.53 12.43 1.19
N ARG A 197 1.23 12.32 1.49
CA ARG A 197 0.53 13.05 2.56
C ARG A 197 0.22 12.17 3.77
N GLY A 198 0.82 10.99 3.86
CA GLY A 198 0.78 10.13 5.04
C GLY A 198 -0.41 9.17 5.12
N MET A 199 -1.17 8.97 4.03
CA MET A 199 -2.20 7.93 4.01
C MET A 199 -1.53 6.55 4.02
N SER A 200 -2.00 5.63 4.87
CA SER A 200 -1.44 4.27 4.96
C SER A 200 -1.66 3.48 3.66
N LEU A 201 -0.78 2.51 3.39
CA LEU A 201 -0.88 1.66 2.20
C LEU A 201 -2.18 0.85 2.20
N GLU A 202 -2.65 0.41 3.37
CA GLU A 202 -3.91 -0.31 3.55
C GLU A 202 -5.10 0.58 3.19
N ALA A 203 -5.11 1.83 3.65
CA ALA A 203 -6.17 2.78 3.31
C ALA A 203 -6.19 3.10 1.81
N ILE A 204 -5.01 3.25 1.17
CA ILE A 204 -4.89 3.43 -0.28
C ILE A 204 -5.37 2.18 -1.02
N ALA A 205 -5.02 0.98 -0.56
CA ALA A 205 -5.47 -0.28 -1.15
C ALA A 205 -6.99 -0.41 -1.09
N ALA A 206 -7.59 -0.10 0.06
CA ALA A 206 -9.05 -0.10 0.25
C ALA A 206 -9.74 0.95 -0.65
N LEU A 207 -9.25 2.19 -0.64
CA LEU A 207 -9.76 3.29 -1.47
C LEU A 207 -9.78 2.91 -2.96
N LEU A 208 -8.69 2.36 -3.44
CA LEU A 208 -8.51 2.00 -4.85
C LEU A 208 -9.12 0.63 -5.20
N GLY A 209 -9.47 -0.20 -4.24
CA GLY A 209 -9.94 -1.57 -4.47
C GLY A 209 -8.84 -2.42 -5.12
N HIS A 210 -7.66 -2.45 -4.52
CA HIS A 210 -6.58 -3.35 -4.90
C HIS A 210 -6.80 -4.74 -4.32
N ARG A 211 -6.68 -5.77 -5.13
CA ARG A 211 -6.80 -7.16 -4.70
C ARG A 211 -5.59 -7.66 -3.90
N SER A 212 -4.46 -7.04 -4.11
CA SER A 212 -3.19 -7.42 -3.53
C SER A 212 -2.44 -6.18 -3.09
N MET A 213 -1.85 -6.22 -1.93
CA MET A 213 -0.96 -5.16 -1.43
C MET A 213 0.22 -4.89 -2.37
N ARG A 214 0.67 -5.89 -3.13
CA ARG A 214 1.70 -5.72 -4.16
C ARG A 214 1.38 -4.59 -5.13
N MET A 215 0.10 -4.42 -5.51
CA MET A 215 -0.34 -3.33 -6.40
C MET A 215 -0.18 -1.96 -5.73
N THR A 216 -0.32 -1.89 -4.42
CA THR A 216 -0.20 -0.65 -3.65
C THR A 216 1.27 -0.35 -3.32
N LEU A 217 2.07 -1.39 -3.05
CA LEU A 217 3.51 -1.26 -2.79
C LEU A 217 4.28 -0.60 -3.95
N THR A 218 3.75 -0.67 -5.18
CA THR A 218 4.35 0.04 -6.31
C THR A 218 4.37 1.56 -6.09
N TYR A 219 3.41 2.11 -5.34
CA TYR A 219 3.39 3.55 -4.99
C TYR A 219 4.38 3.89 -3.86
N ALA A 220 4.66 2.95 -2.96
CA ALA A 220 5.68 3.15 -1.93
C ALA A 220 7.07 3.37 -2.53
N ARG A 221 7.34 2.80 -3.71
CA ARG A 221 8.59 3.02 -4.46
C ARG A 221 8.72 4.43 -5.06
N ILE A 222 7.62 5.18 -5.13
CA ILE A 222 7.58 6.54 -5.68
C ILE A 222 7.61 7.59 -4.55
N SER A 223 7.42 7.15 -3.31
CA SER A 223 7.34 8.00 -2.12
C SER A 223 8.74 8.47 -1.70
N ASP A 224 9.43 9.21 -2.59
CA ASP A 224 10.75 9.80 -2.30
C ASP A 224 10.72 10.70 -1.07
N ARG A 225 9.61 11.40 -0.86
CA ARG A 225 9.46 12.33 0.25
C ARG A 225 9.37 11.61 1.60
N THR A 226 8.61 10.51 1.68
CA THR A 226 8.52 9.75 2.93
C THR A 226 9.86 9.12 3.30
N ILE A 227 10.60 8.61 2.31
CA ILE A 227 11.95 8.07 2.53
C ILE A 227 12.90 9.19 2.95
N ALA A 228 12.86 10.34 2.28
CA ALA A 228 13.68 11.49 2.62
C ALA A 228 13.35 12.05 4.01
N ASP A 229 12.06 12.24 4.31
CA ASP A 229 11.59 12.75 5.61
C ASP A 229 11.96 11.80 6.75
N GLU A 230 11.78 10.49 6.57
CA GLU A 230 12.22 9.47 7.54
C GLU A 230 13.74 9.44 7.69
N TYR A 231 14.47 9.47 6.59
CA TYR A 231 15.93 9.52 6.60
C TYR A 231 16.43 10.76 7.34
N PHE A 232 15.90 11.94 7.01
CA PHE A 232 16.32 13.18 7.67
C PHE A 232 15.93 13.20 9.14
N ARG A 233 14.74 12.70 9.50
CA ARG A 233 14.31 12.59 10.89
C ARG A 233 15.24 11.69 11.71
N VAL A 234 15.58 10.51 11.17
CA VAL A 234 16.51 9.58 11.83
C VAL A 234 17.91 10.15 11.88
N THR A 235 18.39 10.71 10.79
CA THR A 235 19.74 11.31 10.72
C THR A 235 19.85 12.50 11.68
N GLN A 236 18.82 13.35 11.77
CA GLN A 236 18.79 14.46 12.71
C GLN A 236 18.83 13.96 14.15
N ALA A 237 18.05 12.92 14.48
CA ALA A 237 18.07 12.32 15.82
C ALA A 237 19.45 11.73 16.17
N VAL A 238 20.11 11.12 15.19
CA VAL A 238 21.49 10.62 15.33
C VAL A 238 22.48 11.76 15.51
N GLU A 239 22.37 12.82 14.72
CA GLU A 239 23.25 13.98 14.84
C GLU A 239 23.04 14.75 16.16
N ASP A 240 21.81 14.85 16.64
CA ASP A 240 21.51 15.43 17.94
C ASP A 240 22.16 14.63 19.07
N ASN A 241 22.20 13.29 18.96
CA ASN A 241 22.95 12.45 19.89
C ASN A 241 24.47 12.71 19.82
N TYR A 242 25.02 12.98 18.63
CA TYR A 242 26.44 13.33 18.49
C TYR A 242 26.75 14.73 19.02
N ARG A 243 25.84 15.68 18.93
CA ARG A 243 25.99 17.04 19.46
C ARG A 243 25.89 17.08 20.99
N THR A 244 25.11 16.18 21.59
CA THR A 244 24.98 16.04 23.04
C THR A 244 26.08 15.16 23.66
N ALA A 245 26.85 14.45 22.87
CA ALA A 245 28.02 13.73 23.33
C ALA A 245 29.15 14.75 23.60
N GLU A 246 29.25 15.24 24.83
CA GLU A 246 30.48 15.90 25.30
C GLU A 246 31.66 14.94 25.06
N PRO A 247 32.85 15.46 24.65
CA PRO A 247 34.01 14.62 24.45
C PRO A 247 34.30 13.85 25.74
N ILE A 248 34.27 12.53 25.66
CA ILE A 248 34.55 11.62 26.77
C ILE A 248 35.91 11.98 27.34
N SER A 249 35.94 12.62 28.49
CA SER A 249 37.18 12.87 29.20
C SER A 249 37.80 11.52 29.62
N ALA A 250 39.13 11.44 29.70
CA ALA A 250 39.91 10.24 29.94
C ALA A 250 39.60 9.54 31.30
N ASP A 251 38.73 10.09 32.14
CA ASP A 251 38.20 9.49 33.35
C ASP A 251 36.93 8.67 33.08
N ALA A 252 37.08 7.64 32.26
CA ALA A 252 36.00 6.78 31.81
C ALA A 252 35.34 5.89 32.87
N ALA A 253 35.66 6.07 34.17
CA ALA A 253 35.03 5.38 35.28
C ALA A 253 33.89 6.18 35.97
N GLY A 254 33.48 7.33 35.40
CA GLY A 254 32.45 8.21 35.95
C GLY A 254 31.02 7.78 35.67
N PRO A 255 30.03 8.51 36.25
CA PRO A 255 28.59 8.19 36.11
C PRO A 255 28.07 8.11 34.67
N ASN A 256 28.78 8.65 33.69
CA ASN A 256 28.43 8.61 32.28
C ASN A 256 28.65 7.23 31.62
N MET A 257 29.61 6.42 32.08
CA MET A 257 29.76 5.03 31.62
C MET A 257 28.64 4.14 32.17
N GLN A 258 28.15 4.42 33.38
CA GLN A 258 26.96 3.74 33.89
C GLN A 258 25.71 4.12 33.11
N ARG A 259 25.57 5.36 32.60
CA ARG A 259 24.50 5.76 31.70
C ARG A 259 24.60 5.06 30.35
N LEU A 260 25.77 5.00 29.70
CA LEU A 260 25.98 4.28 28.47
C LEU A 260 25.69 2.76 28.59
N ALA A 261 26.05 2.16 29.71
CA ALA A 261 25.71 0.78 30.05
C ALA A 261 24.18 0.60 30.23
N THR A 262 23.48 1.64 30.70
CA THR A 262 22.02 1.64 30.86
C THR A 262 21.29 1.88 29.55
N ASP A 263 21.82 2.71 28.65
CA ASP A 263 21.22 3.02 27.35
C ASP A 263 21.31 1.86 26.34
N HIS A 264 22.17 0.86 26.57
CA HIS A 264 22.24 -0.35 25.76
C HIS A 264 21.32 -1.49 26.24
N ARG A 265 20.47 -1.24 27.23
CA ARG A 265 19.50 -2.23 27.69
C ARG A 265 18.30 -2.29 26.77
N ARG A 266 18.19 -3.39 26.02
CA ARG A 266 16.99 -3.66 25.21
C ARG A 266 15.83 -3.97 26.16
N LEU A 267 14.77 -3.17 26.12
CA LEU A 267 13.54 -3.38 26.89
C LEU A 267 12.83 -4.66 26.40
N LEU A 268 12.54 -5.55 27.35
CA LEU A 268 11.70 -6.73 27.17
C LEU A 268 10.35 -6.51 27.88
N GLY A 269 9.39 -7.39 27.66
CA GLY A 269 8.05 -7.26 28.25
C GLY A 269 8.05 -7.27 29.79
N ASN A 270 9.06 -7.89 30.44
CA ASN A 270 9.16 -8.10 31.89
C ASN A 270 10.56 -7.86 32.44
N GLY A 271 11.44 -7.22 31.70
CA GLY A 271 12.81 -6.94 32.10
C GLY A 271 13.62 -6.26 30.99
N HIS A 272 14.93 -6.37 31.08
CA HIS A 272 15.88 -5.82 30.12
C HIS A 272 16.87 -6.89 29.65
N CYS A 273 17.33 -6.78 28.43
CA CYS A 273 18.46 -7.55 27.92
C CYS A 273 19.72 -6.70 27.97
N THR A 274 20.69 -7.13 28.73
CA THR A 274 21.99 -6.44 28.93
C THR A 274 23.09 -6.94 28.00
N ARG A 275 22.74 -7.78 27.02
CA ARG A 275 23.71 -8.37 26.12
C ARG A 275 24.33 -7.35 25.19
N PRO A 276 25.66 -7.38 24.98
CA PRO A 276 26.34 -6.53 24.00
C PRO A 276 25.77 -6.73 22.60
N VAL A 277 25.60 -5.62 21.85
CA VAL A 277 25.04 -5.62 20.49
C VAL A 277 25.85 -6.49 19.50
N ALA A 278 27.15 -6.69 19.78
CA ALA A 278 28.06 -7.50 18.96
C ALA A 278 27.83 -9.02 19.08
N LEU A 279 27.03 -9.46 20.06
CA LEU A 279 26.74 -10.87 20.27
C LEU A 279 25.36 -11.22 19.72
N ASP A 280 25.29 -12.19 18.81
CA ASP A 280 24.02 -12.68 18.26
C ASP A 280 23.17 -13.45 19.29
N CYS A 281 21.83 -13.30 19.21
CA CYS A 281 20.89 -13.98 20.11
C CYS A 281 20.47 -15.33 19.53
N GLN A 282 20.91 -16.38 20.19
CA GLN A 282 20.50 -17.76 19.84
C GLN A 282 19.15 -18.17 20.46
N PHE A 283 18.56 -17.34 21.35
CA PHE A 283 17.37 -17.68 22.12
C PHE A 283 16.34 -16.55 21.98
N GLU A 284 15.41 -16.68 21.05
CA GLU A 284 14.38 -15.65 20.85
C GLU A 284 13.19 -15.73 21.84
N THR A 285 13.07 -16.79 22.63
CA THR A 285 11.84 -17.08 23.39
C THR A 285 12.00 -17.36 24.89
N ILE A 286 13.22 -17.43 25.41
CA ILE A 286 13.48 -17.80 26.83
C ILE A 286 14.42 -16.76 27.45
N CYS A 287 14.02 -15.49 27.43
CA CYS A 287 14.85 -14.41 27.98
C CYS A 287 15.04 -14.52 29.47
N GLU A 288 14.05 -14.97 30.23
CA GLU A 288 14.03 -15.06 31.70
C GLU A 288 15.08 -16.02 32.29
N ARG A 289 15.55 -16.99 31.49
CA ARG A 289 16.65 -17.91 31.88
C ARG A 289 18.00 -17.50 31.31
N CYS A 290 18.07 -16.41 30.61
CA CYS A 290 19.31 -15.95 29.97
C CYS A 290 20.18 -15.18 30.96
N GLY A 291 21.51 -15.46 30.96
CA GLY A 291 22.48 -14.77 31.84
C GLY A 291 22.61 -13.25 31.56
N PHE A 292 22.02 -12.75 30.48
CA PHE A 292 21.95 -11.32 30.16
C PHE A 292 20.58 -10.70 30.46
N TYR A 293 19.65 -11.46 31.04
CA TYR A 293 18.36 -10.95 31.47
C TYR A 293 18.48 -10.25 32.80
N ASP A 294 17.93 -9.04 32.88
CA ASP A 294 17.92 -8.22 34.08
C ASP A 294 16.51 -7.69 34.32
N THR A 295 16.00 -7.80 35.52
CA THR A 295 14.67 -7.31 35.89
C THR A 295 14.75 -6.54 37.21
N GLY A 296 13.70 -5.79 37.55
CA GLY A 296 13.73 -4.96 38.76
C GLY A 296 12.34 -4.60 39.26
N PRO A 297 12.24 -3.78 40.31
CA PRO A 297 10.97 -3.49 41.01
C PRO A 297 9.85 -2.99 40.09
N GLN A 298 10.19 -2.30 39.01
CA GLN A 298 9.21 -1.78 38.04
C GLN A 298 8.46 -2.86 37.27
N PHE A 299 8.96 -4.11 37.24
CA PHE A 299 8.35 -5.23 36.54
C PHE A 299 7.63 -6.22 37.47
N VAL A 300 7.64 -6.02 38.77
CA VAL A 300 7.06 -6.94 39.77
C VAL A 300 5.59 -7.26 39.45
N GLU A 301 4.81 -6.27 39.10
CA GLU A 301 3.38 -6.48 38.82
C GLU A 301 3.16 -7.34 37.58
N ILE A 302 4.00 -7.16 36.55
CA ILE A 302 3.96 -7.95 35.31
C ILE A 302 4.40 -9.38 35.59
N LEU A 303 5.48 -9.56 36.36
CA LEU A 303 5.99 -10.88 36.77
C LEU A 303 4.98 -11.66 37.61
N ARG A 304 4.29 -11.01 38.55
CA ARG A 304 3.21 -11.65 39.34
C ARG A 304 2.06 -12.11 38.49
N ARG A 305 1.67 -11.32 37.49
CA ARG A 305 0.61 -11.70 36.54
C ARG A 305 1.04 -12.90 35.69
N GLN A 306 2.27 -12.90 35.16
CA GLN A 306 2.83 -14.01 34.39
C GLN A 306 2.98 -15.28 35.22
N HIS A 307 3.33 -15.16 36.48
CA HIS A 307 3.39 -16.27 37.44
C HIS A 307 2.01 -16.88 37.67
N SER A 308 0.98 -16.05 37.93
CA SER A 308 -0.39 -16.52 38.12
C SER A 308 -0.92 -17.22 36.84
N ASP A 309 -0.67 -16.65 35.70
CA ASP A 309 -1.06 -17.22 34.41
C ASP A 309 -0.40 -18.59 34.13
N ALA A 310 0.88 -18.72 34.51
CA ALA A 310 1.58 -20.00 34.40
C ALA A 310 0.98 -21.08 35.33
N ILE A 311 0.56 -20.72 36.53
CA ILE A 311 -0.13 -21.62 37.48
C ILE A 311 -1.49 -22.05 36.89
N ASP A 312 -2.27 -21.09 36.38
CA ASP A 312 -3.59 -21.35 35.81
C ASP A 312 -3.54 -22.31 34.60
N HIS A 313 -2.42 -22.26 33.85
CA HIS A 313 -2.15 -23.15 32.71
C HIS A 313 -1.37 -24.44 33.07
N CYS A 314 -1.14 -24.71 34.37
CA CYS A 314 -0.37 -25.86 34.87
C CYS A 314 1.07 -25.94 34.33
N ASP A 315 1.68 -24.79 33.98
CA ASP A 315 3.07 -24.69 33.52
C ASP A 315 3.98 -24.46 34.75
N THR A 316 4.29 -25.54 35.44
CA THR A 316 5.07 -25.53 36.69
C THR A 316 6.49 -25.01 36.51
N ASP A 317 7.13 -25.35 35.36
CA ASP A 317 8.50 -24.93 35.06
C ASP A 317 8.59 -23.40 34.86
N ARG A 318 7.57 -22.82 34.26
CA ARG A 318 7.53 -21.38 34.03
C ARG A 318 7.13 -20.62 35.31
N ALA A 319 6.23 -21.18 36.09
CA ALA A 319 5.87 -20.63 37.41
C ALA A 319 7.09 -20.55 38.35
N GLU A 320 7.93 -21.62 38.41
CA GLU A 320 9.17 -21.60 39.19
C GLU A 320 10.14 -20.50 38.76
N VAL A 321 10.29 -20.27 37.44
CA VAL A 321 11.16 -19.20 36.95
C VAL A 321 10.67 -17.82 37.37
N PHE A 322 9.39 -17.53 37.24
CA PHE A 322 8.84 -16.24 37.66
C PHE A 322 8.89 -16.05 39.18
N ASN A 323 8.68 -17.12 39.94
CA ASN A 323 8.83 -17.05 41.39
C ASN A 323 10.27 -16.71 41.79
N GLY A 324 11.28 -17.40 41.24
CA GLY A 324 12.67 -17.10 41.48
C GLY A 324 13.10 -15.68 41.12
N LEU A 325 12.50 -15.10 40.05
CA LEU A 325 12.76 -13.70 39.66
C LEU A 325 12.15 -12.71 40.68
N LEU A 326 10.95 -13.01 41.21
CA LEU A 326 10.29 -12.19 42.23
C LEU A 326 11.06 -12.23 43.54
N ASP A 327 11.51 -13.42 43.97
CA ASP A 327 12.32 -13.57 45.20
C ASP A 327 13.64 -12.77 45.13
N ASN A 328 14.32 -12.80 43.97
CA ASN A 328 15.56 -12.04 43.78
C ASN A 328 15.36 -10.50 43.81
N ILE A 329 14.17 -10.01 43.42
CA ILE A 329 13.87 -8.56 43.47
C ILE A 329 13.59 -8.14 44.91
N ASP A 330 12.88 -8.97 45.70
CA ASP A 330 12.54 -8.69 47.11
C ASP A 330 13.80 -8.71 47.98
N ASP A 331 14.80 -9.56 47.66
CA ASP A 331 16.08 -9.61 48.40
C ASP A 331 17.01 -8.42 48.12
N THR A 332 16.74 -7.65 47.08
CA THR A 332 17.61 -6.54 46.63
C THR A 332 17.05 -5.16 47.08
N THR A 333 15.87 -5.11 47.69
CA THR A 333 15.20 -3.90 48.18
C THR A 333 15.34 -3.75 49.67
#